data_defd2fafc33f6b4fa7cb7242e856948d
#
_entry.id   defd2fafc33f6b4fa7cb7242e856948d
#
_cell.length_a   1.000
_cell.length_b   1.000
_cell.length_c   1.000
_cell.angle_alpha   90.00
_cell.angle_beta   90.00
_cell.angle_gamma   90.00
#
_symmetry.space_group_name_H-M   'P 1'
#
loop_
_entity.id
_entity.type
_entity.pdbx_description
1 polymer ?
#
loop_
_entity_poly.entity_id
_entity_poly.type
_entity_poly.pdbx_seq_one_letter_code
_entity_poly.pdbx_strand_id
1 'polypeptide(L)'
;MACAFWGARGPASGPRPGGNSCNKFMKNEATLARAPSDIAGLDDILRGGFPRNYVHLLSGLPGTGKTTLALQFLRAGAARGERCLYVTLSETRSEVEAAARTHGWDLAGIEIAELAPSERKLSADSQLTVFNPSELEIGETTEALIAAADRAQPQRLVIDSLSELRLVAQNALRYRRQILALKQRFSERGCTVLLLDDYSGGIDGDHLQTIAHGVVLLEQLANQFGAERRRVRVGKMRGVPFRGGYHDFAIRTGGLEVFPRLVAAEHPPDFAEHDLPSGNAKLDGLLGGGLPAGTSTLLLGPAGTGKSTIASQFASAAAARGERAAIFVFDENVGTFRSRSRKLGIAIDEPLQRGLITVQQIDPAELSSGEFVALVRSAVDGRDDNGKPAKVVIIDSLNGYLNAMPEEKFLTAQLHELFAYLGQKGVATILTLTQSGMLGHMSSPVDTTYLADNVLLFRYFEAAGWVRRAISVVKKRNGYHERTIREIDINEHGVVIGEPLEGFHGILTGVPTYVGKTRELMEKR
;
A
#
# COMPACT_ATOMS: atom_id res chain seq x y z
N MET A 1 7.46 10.76 60.78
CA MET A 1 7.22 9.92 61.95
C MET A 1 7.09 8.48 61.48
N ALA A 2 8.01 7.65 62.01
CA ALA A 2 8.02 6.20 62.24
C ALA A 2 7.79 5.30 61.00
N CYS A 3 8.80 4.64 60.39
CA CYS A 3 9.69 3.54 60.86
C CYS A 3 8.96 2.28 61.37
N ALA A 4 9.18 1.16 60.61
CA ALA A 4 9.57 -0.18 61.05
C ALA A 4 9.41 -1.18 59.89
N PHE A 5 10.47 -1.71 59.27
CA PHE A 5 11.31 -2.88 59.55
C PHE A 5 10.52 -4.20 59.77
N TRP A 6 10.79 -5.16 58.89
CA TRP A 6 11.02 -6.62 59.08
C TRP A 6 11.00 -7.24 57.70
N GLY A 7 11.95 -7.99 57.15
CA GLY A 7 12.86 -8.93 57.74
C GLY A 7 12.98 -10.11 56.72
N ALA A 8 14.18 -10.38 56.26
CA ALA A 8 14.52 -11.35 55.20
C ALA A 8 14.27 -12.83 55.61
N ARG A 9 13.83 -13.66 54.69
CA ARG A 9 14.20 -15.09 54.56
C ARG A 9 14.14 -15.52 53.08
N GLY A 10 15.23 -15.87 52.48
CA GLY A 10 15.31 -16.71 51.26
C GLY A 10 15.40 -18.19 51.67
N PRO A 11 15.79 -19.12 50.71
CA PRO A 11 15.11 -19.48 49.48
C PRO A 11 14.62 -20.93 49.52
N ALA A 12 13.58 -21.27 48.78
CA ALA A 12 13.26 -22.65 48.47
C ALA A 12 13.06 -22.85 46.95
N SER A 13 13.99 -23.59 46.39
CA SER A 13 13.97 -24.09 45.03
C SER A 13 12.92 -25.17 44.86
N GLY A 14 11.93 -24.89 44.01
CA GLY A 14 11.01 -25.88 43.47
C GLY A 14 10.93 -25.81 41.96
N PRO A 15 10.81 -26.91 41.20
CA PRO A 15 10.94 -26.90 39.73
C PRO A 15 9.73 -26.21 39.08
N ARG A 16 10.03 -25.31 38.12
CA ARG A 16 9.00 -24.68 37.24
C ARG A 16 8.42 -25.74 36.33
N PRO A 17 7.09 -25.92 36.22
CA PRO A 17 6.49 -26.74 35.19
C PRO A 17 6.64 -26.03 33.85
N GLY A 18 7.07 -26.81 32.84
CA GLY A 18 7.38 -26.39 31.47
C GLY A 18 6.20 -25.71 30.78
N GLY A 19 6.55 -24.66 30.04
CA GLY A 19 5.66 -23.97 29.15
C GLY A 19 5.14 -24.88 28.04
N ASN A 20 3.85 -25.17 28.08
CA ASN A 20 3.10 -25.72 26.93
C ASN A 20 1.59 -25.63 27.16
N SER A 21 1.07 -24.46 27.55
CA SER A 21 -0.38 -24.26 27.70
C SER A 21 -1.00 -23.11 26.88
N CYS A 22 -0.21 -22.40 26.06
CA CYS A 22 -0.74 -21.32 25.21
C CYS A 22 -1.24 -21.78 23.82
N ASN A 23 -1.00 -23.04 23.44
CA ASN A 23 -1.33 -23.56 22.10
C ASN A 23 -2.56 -24.49 22.06
N LYS A 24 -3.33 -24.55 23.14
CA LYS A 24 -4.51 -25.46 23.23
C LYS A 24 -5.86 -24.76 23.06
N PHE A 25 -5.91 -23.43 22.94
CA PHE A 25 -7.16 -22.68 22.73
C PHE A 25 -7.51 -22.38 21.27
N MET A 26 -6.68 -22.79 20.30
CA MET A 26 -6.95 -22.57 18.86
C MET A 26 -7.42 -23.80 18.09
N LYS A 27 -8.02 -24.77 18.73
CA LYS A 27 -8.61 -25.94 18.04
C LYS A 27 -10.06 -26.10 18.45
N ASN A 28 -10.97 -25.28 17.95
CA ASN A 28 -12.38 -25.51 17.61
C ASN A 28 -13.13 -24.20 17.29
N GLU A 29 -12.58 -23.33 16.46
CA GLU A 29 -13.41 -22.36 15.76
C GLU A 29 -13.99 -23.10 14.55
N ALA A 30 -15.30 -23.34 14.55
CA ALA A 30 -16.03 -23.69 13.34
C ALA A 30 -15.81 -22.54 12.35
N THR A 31 -14.86 -22.72 11.44
CA THR A 31 -14.48 -21.68 10.47
C THR A 31 -15.70 -21.44 9.60
N LEU A 32 -16.34 -20.27 9.73
CA LEU A 32 -17.48 -19.89 8.91
C LEU A 32 -17.10 -20.04 7.43
N ALA A 33 -17.93 -20.72 6.66
CA ALA A 33 -17.73 -20.86 5.23
C ALA A 33 -17.66 -19.49 4.56
N ARG A 34 -16.80 -19.35 3.57
CA ARG A 34 -16.52 -18.08 2.89
C ARG A 34 -17.11 -18.04 1.48
N ALA A 35 -17.53 -16.88 1.06
CA ALA A 35 -17.89 -16.54 -0.32
C ALA A 35 -16.80 -15.60 -0.86
N PRO A 36 -15.82 -16.13 -1.62
CA PRO A 36 -14.76 -15.31 -2.21
C PRO A 36 -15.33 -14.31 -3.19
N SER A 37 -14.73 -13.13 -3.26
CA SER A 37 -15.07 -12.09 -4.25
C SER A 37 -14.24 -12.21 -5.53
N ASP A 38 -13.16 -13.00 -5.50
CA ASP A 38 -12.09 -13.07 -6.51
C ASP A 38 -11.37 -11.72 -6.71
N ILE A 39 -11.52 -10.80 -5.76
CA ILE A 39 -10.71 -9.61 -5.63
C ILE A 39 -9.60 -9.96 -4.63
N ALA A 40 -8.43 -10.36 -5.16
CA ALA A 40 -7.35 -10.97 -4.38
C ALA A 40 -7.00 -10.21 -3.10
N GLY A 41 -6.79 -8.92 -3.17
CA GLY A 41 -6.49 -8.07 -2.01
C GLY A 41 -7.67 -7.95 -1.05
N LEU A 42 -8.93 -7.92 -1.52
CA LEU A 42 -10.10 -7.85 -0.66
C LEU A 42 -10.30 -9.17 0.08
N ASP A 43 -10.16 -10.29 -0.59
CA ASP A 43 -10.29 -11.61 0.02
C ASP A 43 -9.17 -11.85 1.06
N ASP A 44 -7.95 -11.30 0.86
CA ASP A 44 -6.89 -11.31 1.88
C ASP A 44 -7.30 -10.52 3.14
N ILE A 45 -7.85 -9.31 2.99
CA ILE A 45 -8.38 -8.49 4.08
C ILE A 45 -9.47 -9.22 4.85
N LEU A 46 -10.38 -9.89 4.12
CA LEU A 46 -11.51 -10.64 4.67
C LEU A 46 -11.15 -12.07 5.10
N ARG A 47 -9.88 -12.46 4.99
CA ARG A 47 -9.42 -13.82 5.34
C ARG A 47 -10.18 -14.93 4.58
N GLY A 48 -10.31 -14.76 3.24
CA GLY A 48 -10.90 -15.73 2.32
C GLY A 48 -12.26 -15.34 1.75
N GLY A 49 -12.71 -14.10 1.94
CA GLY A 49 -13.96 -13.57 1.40
C GLY A 49 -15.05 -13.32 2.44
N PHE A 50 -16.24 -12.98 1.97
CA PHE A 50 -17.37 -12.70 2.85
C PHE A 50 -17.87 -13.96 3.59
N PRO A 51 -18.21 -13.89 4.89
CA PRO A 51 -18.92 -14.98 5.56
C PRO A 51 -20.21 -15.36 4.83
N ARG A 52 -20.40 -16.66 4.54
CA ARG A 52 -21.59 -17.15 3.82
C ARG A 52 -22.84 -17.04 4.66
N ASN A 53 -23.98 -16.91 3.99
CA ASN A 53 -25.33 -16.94 4.57
C ASN A 53 -25.62 -15.76 5.48
N TYR A 54 -24.92 -14.66 5.30
CA TYR A 54 -25.13 -13.43 6.04
C TYR A 54 -25.33 -12.23 5.11
N VAL A 55 -25.90 -11.18 5.71
CA VAL A 55 -26.12 -9.89 5.04
C VAL A 55 -24.97 -8.95 5.37
N HIS A 56 -24.31 -8.47 4.33
CA HIS A 56 -23.20 -7.54 4.39
C HIS A 56 -23.60 -6.21 3.77
N LEU A 57 -23.15 -5.12 4.36
CA LEU A 57 -23.33 -3.75 3.86
C LEU A 57 -22.06 -3.30 3.14
N LEU A 58 -22.24 -2.82 1.93
CA LEU A 58 -21.22 -2.14 1.15
C LEU A 58 -21.64 -0.66 1.03
N SER A 59 -20.94 0.23 1.72
CA SER A 59 -21.32 1.63 1.85
C SER A 59 -20.24 2.56 1.31
N GLY A 60 -20.63 3.64 0.65
CA GLY A 60 -19.74 4.66 0.09
C GLY A 60 -20.50 5.66 -0.76
N LEU A 61 -19.92 6.82 -1.04
CA LEU A 61 -20.50 7.81 -1.93
C LEU A 61 -20.69 7.28 -3.36
N PRO A 62 -21.55 7.89 -4.20
CA PRO A 62 -21.61 7.59 -5.63
C PRO A 62 -20.22 7.68 -6.28
N GLY A 63 -19.93 6.79 -7.23
CA GLY A 63 -18.63 6.73 -7.92
C GLY A 63 -17.49 6.00 -7.19
N THR A 64 -17.69 5.56 -5.94
CA THR A 64 -16.66 4.84 -5.18
C THR A 64 -16.39 3.41 -5.66
N GLY A 65 -17.21 2.85 -6.57
CA GLY A 65 -17.01 1.50 -7.13
C GLY A 65 -17.81 0.39 -6.45
N LYS A 66 -18.89 0.72 -5.73
CA LYS A 66 -19.77 -0.28 -5.08
C LYS A 66 -20.34 -1.29 -6.07
N THR A 67 -20.94 -0.81 -7.16
CA THR A 67 -21.53 -1.64 -8.22
C THR A 67 -20.46 -2.54 -8.86
N THR A 68 -19.27 -2.01 -9.13
CA THR A 68 -18.15 -2.79 -9.69
C THR A 68 -17.74 -3.93 -8.76
N LEU A 69 -17.57 -3.67 -7.45
CA LEU A 69 -17.24 -4.69 -6.45
C LEU A 69 -18.36 -5.75 -6.37
N ALA A 70 -19.62 -5.32 -6.37
CA ALA A 70 -20.78 -6.20 -6.27
C ALA A 70 -20.89 -7.12 -7.50
N LEU A 71 -20.64 -6.62 -8.70
CA LEU A 71 -20.61 -7.43 -9.93
C LEU A 71 -19.45 -8.44 -9.90
N GLN A 72 -18.26 -8.06 -9.45
CA GLN A 72 -17.15 -9.02 -9.28
C GLN A 72 -17.52 -10.14 -8.30
N PHE A 73 -18.14 -9.80 -7.16
CA PHE A 73 -18.62 -10.77 -6.19
C PHE A 73 -19.62 -11.77 -6.78
N LEU A 74 -20.57 -11.31 -7.63
CA LEU A 74 -21.53 -12.21 -8.28
C LEU A 74 -20.85 -13.05 -9.37
N ARG A 75 -19.95 -12.45 -10.17
CA ARG A 75 -19.18 -13.17 -11.19
C ARG A 75 -18.34 -14.30 -10.57
N ALA A 76 -17.71 -14.00 -9.43
CA ALA A 76 -16.98 -15.01 -8.67
C ALA A 76 -17.87 -16.18 -8.22
N GLY A 77 -19.13 -15.91 -7.91
CA GLY A 77 -20.14 -16.95 -7.61
C GLY A 77 -20.56 -17.74 -8.86
N ALA A 78 -20.92 -17.05 -9.93
CA ALA A 78 -21.33 -17.65 -11.20
C ALA A 78 -20.25 -18.59 -11.77
N ALA A 79 -18.96 -18.15 -11.70
CA ALA A 79 -17.83 -18.99 -12.11
C ALA A 79 -17.69 -20.30 -11.28
N ARG A 80 -18.27 -20.35 -10.07
CA ARG A 80 -18.33 -21.54 -9.21
C ARG A 80 -19.63 -22.32 -9.34
N GLY A 81 -20.49 -21.96 -10.28
CA GLY A 81 -21.81 -22.59 -10.49
C GLY A 81 -22.85 -22.19 -9.43
N GLU A 82 -22.61 -21.12 -8.66
CA GLU A 82 -23.59 -20.62 -7.69
C GLU A 82 -24.66 -19.79 -8.41
N ARG A 83 -25.93 -19.93 -8.00
CA ARG A 83 -27.01 -19.07 -8.51
C ARG A 83 -26.83 -17.65 -7.99
N CYS A 84 -26.72 -16.69 -8.89
CA CYS A 84 -26.43 -15.30 -8.60
C CYS A 84 -27.56 -14.41 -9.08
N LEU A 85 -28.01 -13.49 -8.21
CA LEU A 85 -29.06 -12.52 -8.52
C LEU A 85 -28.56 -11.11 -8.23
N TYR A 86 -28.70 -10.23 -9.21
CA TYR A 86 -28.53 -8.79 -9.05
C TYR A 86 -29.89 -8.12 -9.12
N VAL A 87 -30.28 -7.42 -8.09
CA VAL A 87 -31.51 -6.61 -8.05
C VAL A 87 -31.14 -5.15 -8.13
N THR A 88 -31.60 -4.47 -9.17
CA THR A 88 -31.47 -3.02 -9.30
C THR A 88 -32.79 -2.33 -8.96
N LEU A 89 -32.68 -1.24 -8.17
CA LEU A 89 -33.82 -0.40 -7.79
C LEU A 89 -33.82 0.97 -8.48
N SER A 90 -32.73 1.33 -9.16
CA SER A 90 -32.56 2.64 -9.81
C SER A 90 -32.08 2.55 -11.26
N GLU A 91 -31.24 1.58 -11.58
CA GLU A 91 -30.66 1.42 -12.92
C GLU A 91 -31.44 0.41 -13.74
N THR A 92 -31.41 0.57 -15.06
CA THR A 92 -31.92 -0.44 -16.00
C THR A 92 -30.92 -1.57 -16.18
N ARG A 93 -31.42 -2.73 -16.62
CA ARG A 93 -30.55 -3.86 -17.00
C ARG A 93 -29.48 -3.44 -18.01
N SER A 94 -29.84 -2.63 -19.01
CA SER A 94 -28.92 -2.18 -20.05
C SER A 94 -27.78 -1.34 -19.51
N GLU A 95 -28.02 -0.51 -18.49
CA GLU A 95 -27.00 0.29 -17.79
C GLU A 95 -26.05 -0.59 -16.99
N VAL A 96 -26.56 -1.54 -16.23
CA VAL A 96 -25.75 -2.52 -15.50
C VAL A 96 -24.86 -3.34 -16.44
N GLU A 97 -25.42 -3.82 -17.58
CA GLU A 97 -24.66 -4.54 -18.60
C GLU A 97 -23.62 -3.63 -19.30
N ALA A 98 -23.95 -2.35 -19.51
CA ALA A 98 -22.99 -1.38 -20.06
C ALA A 98 -21.83 -1.15 -19.09
N ALA A 99 -22.10 -0.98 -17.79
CA ALA A 99 -21.07 -0.86 -16.77
C ALA A 99 -20.17 -2.10 -16.74
N ALA A 100 -20.72 -3.30 -16.82
CA ALA A 100 -19.94 -4.54 -16.90
C ALA A 100 -19.01 -4.59 -18.12
N ARG A 101 -19.52 -4.15 -19.30
CA ARG A 101 -18.73 -4.11 -20.54
C ARG A 101 -17.52 -3.19 -20.46
N THR A 102 -17.57 -2.09 -19.68
CA THR A 102 -16.38 -1.23 -19.49
C THR A 102 -15.21 -1.94 -18.83
N HIS A 103 -15.50 -2.98 -18.07
CA HIS A 103 -14.50 -3.85 -17.44
C HIS A 103 -14.16 -5.09 -18.27
N GLY A 104 -14.75 -5.25 -19.47
CA GLY A 104 -14.59 -6.44 -20.30
C GLY A 104 -15.33 -7.66 -19.76
N TRP A 105 -16.42 -7.47 -19.00
CA TRP A 105 -17.15 -8.54 -18.34
C TRP A 105 -18.41 -8.95 -19.12
N ASP A 106 -18.61 -10.27 -19.17
CA ASP A 106 -19.89 -10.89 -19.43
C ASP A 106 -20.59 -11.19 -18.10
N LEU A 107 -21.89 -10.98 -18.06
CA LEU A 107 -22.76 -11.27 -16.92
C LEU A 107 -23.51 -12.61 -17.08
N ALA A 108 -23.04 -13.49 -17.95
CA ALA A 108 -23.60 -14.83 -18.10
C ALA A 108 -23.63 -15.58 -16.75
N GLY A 109 -24.76 -16.20 -16.43
CA GLY A 109 -24.96 -16.88 -15.14
C GLY A 109 -25.38 -15.98 -13.98
N ILE A 110 -25.59 -14.68 -14.22
CA ILE A 110 -26.14 -13.73 -13.25
C ILE A 110 -27.54 -13.31 -13.73
N GLU A 111 -28.56 -13.60 -12.93
CA GLU A 111 -29.90 -13.08 -13.19
C GLU A 111 -29.97 -11.61 -12.74
N ILE A 112 -30.52 -10.74 -13.57
CA ILE A 112 -30.73 -9.32 -13.27
C ILE A 112 -32.23 -9.08 -13.15
N ALA A 113 -32.69 -8.67 -11.98
CA ALA A 113 -34.06 -8.25 -11.72
C ALA A 113 -34.14 -6.74 -11.63
N GLU A 114 -34.87 -6.11 -12.55
CA GLU A 114 -35.11 -4.68 -12.59
C GLU A 114 -36.42 -4.38 -11.84
N LEU A 115 -36.30 -3.71 -10.70
CA LEU A 115 -37.44 -3.35 -9.85
C LEU A 115 -37.60 -1.83 -9.75
N ALA A 116 -37.03 -1.08 -10.70
CA ALA A 116 -37.21 0.36 -10.78
C ALA A 116 -38.70 0.73 -10.92
N PRO A 117 -39.18 1.82 -10.32
CA PRO A 117 -40.57 2.26 -10.47
C PRO A 117 -40.87 2.51 -11.95
N SER A 118 -41.81 1.78 -12.52
CA SER A 118 -42.19 1.98 -13.91
C SER A 118 -42.88 3.35 -14.03
N GLU A 119 -42.60 4.09 -15.10
CA GLU A 119 -43.24 5.40 -15.43
C GLU A 119 -44.78 5.37 -15.38
N ARG A 120 -45.38 4.19 -15.52
CA ARG A 120 -46.85 4.00 -15.38
C ARG A 120 -47.38 4.23 -13.97
N LYS A 121 -46.53 4.17 -12.93
CA LYS A 121 -46.94 4.45 -11.53
C LYS A 121 -46.81 5.93 -11.14
N LEU A 122 -46.18 6.76 -11.97
CA LEU A 122 -46.05 8.21 -11.78
C LEU A 122 -47.25 8.98 -12.32
N SER A 123 -48.27 8.32 -12.94
CA SER A 123 -49.48 8.97 -13.39
C SER A 123 -50.38 9.33 -12.21
N ALA A 124 -50.91 10.55 -12.23
CA ALA A 124 -51.68 11.18 -11.13
C ALA A 124 -52.97 10.43 -10.71
N ASP A 125 -53.39 9.39 -11.45
CA ASP A 125 -54.62 8.63 -11.19
C ASP A 125 -54.49 7.55 -10.09
N SER A 126 -53.28 7.29 -9.59
CA SER A 126 -53.09 6.29 -8.52
C SER A 126 -53.16 6.88 -7.10
N GLN A 127 -53.49 8.16 -6.95
CA GLN A 127 -53.45 8.86 -5.65
C GLN A 127 -54.75 8.79 -4.82
N LEU A 128 -55.74 8.00 -5.21
CA LEU A 128 -57.01 7.88 -4.51
C LEU A 128 -57.13 6.59 -3.68
N THR A 129 -56.23 6.39 -2.69
CA THR A 129 -56.40 5.31 -1.71
C THR A 129 -56.34 5.87 -0.28
N VAL A 130 -57.17 5.31 0.61
CA VAL A 130 -57.32 5.68 2.03
C VAL A 130 -56.06 5.38 2.86
N PHE A 131 -55.06 4.68 2.27
CA PHE A 131 -53.78 4.39 2.88
C PHE A 131 -52.72 5.40 2.46
N ASN A 132 -51.73 5.64 3.35
CA ASN A 132 -50.60 6.49 3.03
C ASN A 132 -49.85 5.89 1.81
N PRO A 133 -49.71 6.57 0.68
CA PRO A 133 -49.11 6.04 -0.54
C PRO A 133 -47.74 5.41 -0.30
N SER A 134 -46.93 5.99 0.60
CA SER A 134 -45.59 5.49 0.96
C SER A 134 -45.58 4.17 1.72
N GLU A 135 -46.66 3.74 2.37
CA GLU A 135 -46.75 2.45 3.05
C GLU A 135 -46.98 1.31 2.06
N LEU A 136 -47.75 1.58 1.03
CA LEU A 136 -47.99 0.63 -0.06
C LEU A 136 -46.74 0.44 -0.92
N GLU A 137 -46.05 1.54 -1.26
CA GLU A 137 -44.89 1.50 -2.14
C GLU A 137 -43.68 0.75 -1.54
N ILE A 138 -43.34 0.95 -0.26
CA ILE A 138 -42.23 0.21 0.36
C ILE A 138 -42.57 -1.26 0.57
N GLY A 139 -43.84 -1.55 0.91
CA GLY A 139 -44.35 -2.93 1.02
C GLY A 139 -44.26 -3.67 -0.32
N GLU A 140 -44.80 -3.09 -1.37
CA GLU A 140 -44.79 -3.63 -2.74
C GLU A 140 -43.36 -3.85 -3.26
N THR A 141 -42.45 -2.89 -3.07
CA THR A 141 -41.03 -3.02 -3.47
C THR A 141 -40.33 -4.16 -2.71
N THR A 142 -40.57 -4.25 -1.40
CA THR A 142 -40.01 -5.34 -0.57
C THR A 142 -40.57 -6.70 -0.99
N GLU A 143 -41.88 -6.81 -1.27
CA GLU A 143 -42.52 -8.03 -1.74
C GLU A 143 -42.01 -8.43 -3.14
N ALA A 144 -41.86 -7.49 -4.07
CA ALA A 144 -41.29 -7.74 -5.40
C ALA A 144 -39.84 -8.25 -5.31
N LEU A 145 -39.04 -7.69 -4.41
CA LEU A 145 -37.67 -8.13 -4.16
C LEU A 145 -37.65 -9.57 -3.60
N ILE A 146 -38.50 -9.88 -2.63
CA ILE A 146 -38.65 -11.23 -2.07
C ILE A 146 -39.13 -12.20 -3.15
N ALA A 147 -40.11 -11.82 -3.97
CA ALA A 147 -40.61 -12.64 -5.08
C ALA A 147 -39.54 -12.93 -6.14
N ALA A 148 -38.70 -11.95 -6.48
CA ALA A 148 -37.56 -12.16 -7.37
C ALA A 148 -36.56 -13.15 -6.78
N ALA A 149 -36.22 -13.00 -5.51
CA ALA A 149 -35.32 -13.93 -4.81
C ALA A 149 -35.95 -15.34 -4.66
N ASP A 150 -37.28 -15.44 -4.48
CA ASP A 150 -37.98 -16.70 -4.38
C ASP A 150 -37.97 -17.47 -5.72
N ARG A 151 -38.03 -16.80 -6.83
CA ARG A 151 -37.91 -17.40 -8.17
C ARG A 151 -36.48 -17.86 -8.45
N ALA A 152 -35.51 -16.98 -8.25
CA ALA A 152 -34.10 -17.24 -8.58
C ALA A 152 -33.40 -18.19 -7.60
N GLN A 153 -33.89 -18.31 -6.35
CA GLN A 153 -33.28 -19.10 -5.27
C GLN A 153 -31.76 -18.87 -5.20
N PRO A 154 -31.28 -17.59 -5.06
CA PRO A 154 -29.89 -17.28 -5.19
C PRO A 154 -29.06 -17.72 -3.98
N GLN A 155 -27.82 -18.13 -4.22
CA GLN A 155 -26.80 -18.34 -3.21
C GLN A 155 -26.02 -17.04 -2.95
N ARG A 156 -25.95 -16.13 -3.97
CA ARG A 156 -25.45 -14.77 -3.86
C ARG A 156 -26.47 -13.78 -4.39
N LEU A 157 -26.72 -12.76 -3.61
CA LEU A 157 -27.66 -11.69 -3.93
C LEU A 157 -26.98 -10.32 -3.75
N VAL A 158 -27.19 -9.44 -4.70
CA VAL A 158 -26.85 -8.01 -4.58
C VAL A 158 -28.15 -7.20 -4.68
N ILE A 159 -28.28 -6.18 -3.84
CA ILE A 159 -29.37 -5.19 -3.90
C ILE A 159 -28.74 -3.82 -4.07
N ASP A 160 -28.97 -3.17 -5.22
CA ASP A 160 -28.41 -1.86 -5.62
C ASP A 160 -29.54 -0.88 -5.99
N SER A 161 -29.83 0.18 -5.20
CA SER A 161 -29.24 0.50 -3.94
C SER A 161 -30.33 0.67 -2.87
N LEU A 162 -29.93 0.56 -1.61
CA LEU A 162 -30.83 0.79 -0.47
C LEU A 162 -31.28 2.25 -0.35
N SER A 163 -30.61 3.19 -1.02
CA SER A 163 -30.95 4.60 -1.06
C SER A 163 -32.39 4.79 -1.55
N GLU A 164 -32.83 4.03 -2.56
CA GLU A 164 -34.18 4.08 -3.10
C GLU A 164 -35.21 3.60 -2.08
N LEU A 165 -34.94 2.49 -1.38
CA LEU A 165 -35.82 2.02 -0.30
C LEU A 165 -35.91 3.03 0.84
N ARG A 166 -34.85 3.77 1.12
CA ARG A 166 -34.83 4.81 2.16
C ARG A 166 -35.71 6.00 1.77
N LEU A 167 -35.64 6.44 0.51
CA LEU A 167 -36.48 7.54 -0.01
C LEU A 167 -37.96 7.18 0.08
N VAL A 168 -38.34 6.00 -0.31
CA VAL A 168 -39.73 5.51 -0.26
C VAL A 168 -40.22 5.33 1.18
N ALA A 169 -39.33 4.96 2.12
CA ALA A 169 -39.70 4.68 3.51
C ALA A 169 -40.18 5.92 4.31
N GLN A 170 -39.72 7.13 3.93
CA GLN A 170 -40.01 8.42 4.59
C GLN A 170 -39.79 8.48 6.12
N ASN A 171 -39.51 7.33 6.76
CA ASN A 171 -39.35 7.19 8.21
C ASN A 171 -38.27 6.15 8.54
N ALA A 172 -37.30 6.53 9.35
CA ALA A 172 -36.16 5.69 9.74
C ALA A 172 -36.55 4.38 10.43
N LEU A 173 -37.61 4.38 11.27
CA LEU A 173 -38.08 3.18 11.96
C LEU A 173 -38.72 2.18 11.00
N ARG A 174 -39.50 2.64 10.02
CA ARG A 174 -40.09 1.81 8.97
C ARG A 174 -39.00 1.20 8.10
N TYR A 175 -38.09 2.02 7.61
CA TYR A 175 -36.91 1.56 6.85
C TYR A 175 -36.15 0.48 7.59
N ARG A 176 -35.80 0.73 8.87
CA ARG A 176 -35.10 -0.25 9.70
C ARG A 176 -35.87 -1.57 9.84
N ARG A 177 -37.19 -1.51 10.00
CA ARG A 177 -38.04 -2.71 10.13
C ARG A 177 -38.03 -3.55 8.86
N GLN A 178 -38.09 -2.91 7.68
CA GLN A 178 -38.01 -3.59 6.39
C GLN A 178 -36.65 -4.26 6.17
N ILE A 179 -35.54 -3.56 6.46
CA ILE A 179 -34.20 -4.15 6.35
C ILE A 179 -34.02 -5.34 7.31
N LEU A 180 -34.60 -5.28 8.51
CA LEU A 180 -34.58 -6.42 9.43
C LEU A 180 -35.36 -7.63 8.88
N ALA A 181 -36.53 -7.40 8.28
CA ALA A 181 -37.34 -8.43 7.66
C ALA A 181 -36.60 -9.08 6.48
N LEU A 182 -36.00 -8.28 5.59
CA LEU A 182 -35.15 -8.79 4.50
C LEU A 182 -33.97 -9.61 5.02
N LYS A 183 -33.27 -9.10 6.04
CA LYS A 183 -32.16 -9.84 6.66
C LYS A 183 -32.58 -11.20 7.19
N GLN A 184 -33.69 -11.27 7.93
CA GLN A 184 -34.20 -12.53 8.47
C GLN A 184 -34.52 -13.51 7.34
N ARG A 185 -35.27 -13.05 6.33
CA ARG A 185 -35.70 -13.86 5.18
C ARG A 185 -34.54 -14.49 4.42
N PHE A 186 -33.49 -13.69 4.13
CA PHE A 186 -32.33 -14.17 3.39
C PHE A 186 -31.40 -15.05 4.23
N SER A 187 -31.27 -14.77 5.53
CA SER A 187 -30.49 -15.63 6.43
C SER A 187 -31.10 -17.03 6.57
N GLU A 188 -32.41 -17.14 6.64
CA GLU A 188 -33.15 -18.43 6.70
C GLU A 188 -32.94 -19.26 5.43
N ARG A 189 -32.67 -18.63 4.29
CA ARG A 189 -32.46 -19.30 2.99
C ARG A 189 -31.00 -19.65 2.69
N GLY A 190 -30.08 -19.33 3.57
CA GLY A 190 -28.67 -19.57 3.34
C GLY A 190 -28.09 -18.74 2.19
N CYS A 191 -28.64 -17.55 1.94
CA CYS A 191 -28.16 -16.64 0.89
C CYS A 191 -27.12 -15.65 1.46
N THR A 192 -26.03 -15.44 0.73
CA THR A 192 -25.04 -14.40 1.04
C THR A 192 -25.41 -13.12 0.30
N VAL A 193 -25.69 -12.05 1.03
CA VAL A 193 -26.26 -10.82 0.49
C VAL A 193 -25.29 -9.66 0.65
N LEU A 194 -25.06 -8.90 -0.44
CA LEU A 194 -24.47 -7.57 -0.40
C LEU A 194 -25.56 -6.52 -0.61
N LEU A 195 -25.72 -5.66 0.38
CA LEU A 195 -26.58 -4.48 0.30
C LEU A 195 -25.73 -3.27 -0.02
N LEU A 196 -26.01 -2.58 -1.12
CA LEU A 196 -25.30 -1.36 -1.52
C LEU A 196 -26.05 -0.15 -0.97
N ASP A 197 -25.31 0.75 -0.33
CA ASP A 197 -25.87 1.97 0.26
C ASP A 197 -25.01 3.19 -0.04
N ASP A 198 -25.64 4.27 -0.47
CA ASP A 198 -24.99 5.56 -0.65
C ASP A 198 -24.87 6.22 0.72
N TYR A 199 -23.64 6.31 1.23
CA TYR A 199 -23.36 6.91 2.51
C TYR A 199 -23.61 8.41 2.46
N SER A 200 -24.70 8.84 3.05
CA SER A 200 -25.11 10.25 3.16
C SER A 200 -24.91 10.81 4.57
N GLY A 201 -23.79 10.48 5.23
CA GLY A 201 -23.36 11.06 6.50
C GLY A 201 -24.49 11.54 7.42
N GLY A 202 -25.15 10.67 8.21
CA GLY A 202 -26.22 11.04 9.12
C GLY A 202 -26.59 9.90 10.06
N ILE A 203 -27.45 10.19 11.04
CA ILE A 203 -27.92 9.24 12.08
C ILE A 203 -28.51 7.95 11.48
N ASP A 204 -29.06 8.02 10.26
CA ASP A 204 -29.69 6.88 9.59
C ASP A 204 -28.67 5.86 9.04
N GLY A 205 -27.44 6.27 8.67
CA GLY A 205 -26.37 5.38 8.24
C GLY A 205 -25.89 4.42 9.34
N ASP A 206 -25.88 4.86 10.58
CA ASP A 206 -25.47 4.07 11.73
C ASP A 206 -26.44 2.90 12.01
N HIS A 207 -27.71 3.05 11.68
CA HIS A 207 -28.70 2.00 11.90
C HIS A 207 -28.50 0.78 11.00
N LEU A 208 -28.13 0.96 9.73
CA LEU A 208 -27.82 -0.14 8.81
C LEU A 208 -26.56 -0.89 9.23
N GLN A 209 -25.53 -0.14 9.62
CA GLN A 209 -24.28 -0.74 10.10
C GLN A 209 -24.51 -1.65 11.32
N THR A 210 -25.47 -1.32 12.19
CA THR A 210 -25.81 -2.17 13.35
C THR A 210 -26.51 -3.47 12.95
N ILE A 211 -27.31 -3.47 11.90
CA ILE A 211 -28.09 -4.61 11.41
C ILE A 211 -27.18 -5.61 10.65
N ALA A 212 -26.34 -5.12 9.76
CA ALA A 212 -25.49 -5.94 8.92
C ALA A 212 -24.53 -6.83 9.74
N HIS A 213 -24.21 -8.02 9.22
CA HIS A 213 -23.22 -8.92 9.79
C HIS A 213 -21.80 -8.39 9.56
N GLY A 214 -21.52 -7.95 8.33
CA GLY A 214 -20.30 -7.27 7.93
C GLY A 214 -20.58 -5.90 7.33
N VAL A 215 -19.64 -4.97 7.46
CA VAL A 215 -19.68 -3.62 6.88
C VAL A 215 -18.36 -3.34 6.20
N VAL A 216 -18.42 -3.06 4.91
CA VAL A 216 -17.28 -2.63 4.10
C VAL A 216 -17.57 -1.21 3.62
N LEU A 217 -16.63 -0.31 3.84
CA LEU A 217 -16.72 1.11 3.50
C LEU A 217 -15.77 1.40 2.36
N LEU A 218 -16.28 2.03 1.30
CA LEU A 218 -15.51 2.54 0.18
C LEU A 218 -15.47 4.05 0.24
N GLU A 219 -14.29 4.61 0.10
CA GLU A 219 -14.06 6.05 0.09
C GLU A 219 -13.32 6.47 -1.18
N GLN A 220 -13.69 7.63 -1.71
CA GLN A 220 -13.01 8.29 -2.81
C GLN A 220 -12.58 9.67 -2.34
N LEU A 221 -11.30 9.98 -2.52
CA LEU A 221 -10.68 11.24 -2.15
C LEU A 221 -10.30 11.96 -3.44
N ALA A 222 -10.89 13.12 -3.67
CA ALA A 222 -10.51 14.00 -4.76
C ALA A 222 -9.23 14.74 -4.39
N ASN A 223 -8.15 14.48 -5.11
CA ASN A 223 -6.91 15.23 -4.97
C ASN A 223 -7.01 16.55 -5.76
N GLN A 224 -6.26 17.56 -5.34
CA GLN A 224 -6.15 18.81 -6.11
C GLN A 224 -5.41 18.61 -7.44
N PHE A 225 -4.55 17.59 -7.52
CA PHE A 225 -3.78 17.22 -8.70
C PHE A 225 -3.59 15.70 -8.77
N GLY A 226 -3.67 15.13 -9.97
CA GLY A 226 -3.49 13.70 -10.22
C GLY A 226 -4.80 12.90 -10.11
N ALA A 227 -4.66 11.58 -10.13
CA ALA A 227 -5.78 10.65 -10.07
C ALA A 227 -6.47 10.65 -8.70
N GLU A 228 -7.75 10.35 -8.70
CA GLU A 228 -8.52 10.15 -7.47
C GLU A 228 -7.98 8.98 -6.65
N ARG A 229 -7.88 9.16 -5.35
CA ARG A 229 -7.49 8.10 -4.43
C ARG A 229 -8.71 7.36 -3.91
N ARG A 230 -8.68 6.05 -3.95
CA ARG A 230 -9.75 5.20 -3.41
C ARG A 230 -9.24 4.32 -2.31
N ARG A 231 -10.04 4.21 -1.24
CA ARG A 231 -9.71 3.39 -0.07
C ARG A 231 -10.88 2.54 0.35
N VAL A 232 -10.57 1.33 0.81
CA VAL A 232 -11.54 0.40 1.40
C VAL A 232 -11.18 0.14 2.85
N ARG A 233 -12.19 0.05 3.70
CA ARG A 233 -12.04 -0.32 5.11
C ARG A 233 -13.15 -1.30 5.51
N VAL A 234 -12.77 -2.36 6.20
CA VAL A 234 -13.75 -3.21 6.90
C VAL A 234 -14.06 -2.56 8.24
N GLY A 235 -15.27 -2.01 8.36
CA GLY A 235 -15.75 -1.40 9.61
C GLY A 235 -16.13 -2.42 10.66
N LYS A 236 -16.67 -3.57 10.21
CA LYS A 236 -17.14 -4.64 11.07
C LYS A 236 -17.24 -5.97 10.30
N MET A 237 -16.94 -7.08 10.98
CA MET A 237 -17.23 -8.43 10.49
C MET A 237 -17.43 -9.33 11.72
N ARG A 238 -18.66 -9.75 11.98
CA ARG A 238 -18.98 -10.50 13.20
C ARG A 238 -18.44 -11.92 13.14
N GLY A 239 -17.90 -12.40 14.26
CA GLY A 239 -17.48 -13.80 14.43
C GLY A 239 -16.29 -14.25 13.60
N VAL A 240 -15.60 -13.31 12.90
CA VAL A 240 -14.42 -13.64 12.08
C VAL A 240 -13.38 -12.54 12.14
N PRO A 241 -12.10 -12.89 12.14
CA PRO A 241 -11.02 -11.91 12.05
C PRO A 241 -10.96 -11.30 10.63
N PHE A 242 -10.53 -10.07 10.56
CA PHE A 242 -10.24 -9.36 9.31
C PHE A 242 -9.05 -8.41 9.51
N ARG A 243 -8.43 -7.97 8.41
CA ARG A 243 -7.36 -6.97 8.48
C ARG A 243 -7.95 -5.58 8.62
N GLY A 244 -7.72 -4.94 9.76
CA GLY A 244 -8.21 -3.60 10.05
C GLY A 244 -7.40 -2.49 9.38
N GLY A 245 -7.93 -1.26 9.41
CA GLY A 245 -7.35 -0.07 8.82
C GLY A 245 -7.86 0.22 7.42
N TYR A 246 -7.29 1.26 6.80
CA TYR A 246 -7.55 1.60 5.40
C TYR A 246 -6.61 0.83 4.48
N HIS A 247 -7.12 0.45 3.33
CA HIS A 247 -6.41 -0.22 2.25
C HIS A 247 -6.70 0.52 0.96
N ASP A 248 -5.69 0.82 0.18
CA ASP A 248 -5.87 1.48 -1.11
C ASP A 248 -6.45 0.51 -2.14
N PHE A 249 -7.17 1.02 -3.11
CA PHE A 249 -7.61 0.24 -4.26
C PHE A 249 -7.69 1.11 -5.51
N ALA A 250 -7.59 0.46 -6.66
CA ALA A 250 -7.81 1.06 -7.97
C ALA A 250 -8.96 0.36 -8.70
N ILE A 251 -9.61 1.08 -9.60
CA ILE A 251 -10.58 0.53 -10.54
C ILE A 251 -9.95 0.60 -11.93
N ARG A 252 -9.78 -0.56 -12.56
CA ARG A 252 -9.15 -0.69 -13.88
C ARG A 252 -10.02 -1.53 -14.82
N THR A 253 -9.60 -1.65 -16.06
CA THR A 253 -10.14 -2.69 -16.93
C THR A 253 -9.89 -4.04 -16.26
N GLY A 254 -10.95 -4.83 -16.05
CA GLY A 254 -10.87 -6.06 -15.24
C GLY A 254 -11.41 -5.92 -13.82
N GLY A 255 -11.70 -4.70 -13.33
CA GLY A 255 -12.42 -4.43 -12.09
C GLY A 255 -11.59 -3.78 -10.99
N LEU A 256 -11.96 -4.05 -9.74
CA LEU A 256 -11.23 -3.57 -8.57
C LEU A 256 -9.96 -4.38 -8.33
N GLU A 257 -8.90 -3.67 -8.01
CA GLU A 257 -7.66 -4.22 -7.49
C GLU A 257 -7.38 -3.57 -6.14
N VAL A 258 -7.33 -4.37 -5.08
CA VAL A 258 -7.16 -3.89 -3.70
C VAL A 258 -5.74 -4.14 -3.24
N PHE A 259 -5.12 -3.15 -2.63
CA PHE A 259 -3.76 -3.18 -2.10
C PHE A 259 -3.81 -3.24 -0.57
N PRO A 260 -3.76 -4.43 0.04
CA PRO A 260 -3.84 -4.56 1.48
C PRO A 260 -2.70 -3.85 2.18
N ARG A 261 -3.03 -3.10 3.23
CA ARG A 261 -2.04 -2.45 4.09
C ARG A 261 -0.98 -3.47 4.54
N LEU A 262 0.27 -3.13 4.35
CA LEU A 262 1.39 -3.94 4.79
C LEU A 262 1.46 -3.96 6.33
N VAL A 263 1.73 -5.14 6.89
CA VAL A 263 2.00 -5.36 8.31
C VAL A 263 3.28 -6.18 8.40
N ALA A 264 4.38 -5.54 8.66
CA ALA A 264 5.70 -6.18 8.68
C ALA A 264 5.78 -7.34 9.69
N ALA A 265 5.14 -7.20 10.85
CA ALA A 265 5.12 -8.23 11.90
C ALA A 265 4.52 -9.58 11.47
N GLU A 266 3.78 -9.64 10.36
CA GLU A 266 3.27 -10.90 9.80
C GLU A 266 4.34 -11.70 9.01
N HIS A 267 5.53 -11.12 8.80
CA HIS A 267 6.61 -11.68 7.99
C HIS A 267 7.88 -11.86 8.84
N PRO A 268 8.11 -12.99 9.48
CA PRO A 268 9.31 -13.21 10.28
C PRO A 268 10.57 -13.18 9.40
N PRO A 269 11.75 -12.79 9.94
CA PRO A 269 13.01 -12.81 9.21
C PRO A 269 13.35 -14.22 8.73
N ASP A 270 13.75 -14.35 7.45
CA ASP A 270 14.15 -15.61 6.82
C ASP A 270 15.27 -15.35 5.82
N PHE A 271 16.45 -14.95 6.33
CA PHE A 271 17.62 -14.75 5.50
C PHE A 271 18.91 -14.89 6.32
N ALA A 272 20.02 -15.25 5.65
CA ALA A 272 21.34 -15.26 6.25
C ALA A 272 21.97 -13.86 6.21
N GLU A 273 22.61 -13.46 7.31
CA GLU A 273 23.35 -12.20 7.36
C GLU A 273 24.56 -12.24 6.42
N HIS A 274 24.71 -11.24 5.58
CA HIS A 274 25.86 -11.02 4.70
C HIS A 274 25.89 -9.57 4.25
N ASP A 275 27.07 -9.09 3.84
CA ASP A 275 27.22 -7.76 3.26
C ASP A 275 27.14 -7.84 1.72
N LEU A 276 26.49 -6.83 1.13
CA LEU A 276 26.40 -6.65 -0.31
C LEU A 276 27.41 -5.58 -0.73
N PRO A 277 28.52 -5.98 -1.40
CA PRO A 277 29.52 -5.04 -1.86
C PRO A 277 29.01 -4.23 -3.06
N SER A 278 29.50 -3.00 -3.16
CA SER A 278 29.20 -2.07 -4.26
C SER A 278 29.96 -2.40 -5.55
N GLY A 279 30.96 -3.28 -5.47
CA GLY A 279 31.92 -3.51 -6.56
C GLY A 279 33.02 -2.44 -6.67
N ASN A 280 33.05 -1.46 -5.76
CA ASN A 280 34.11 -0.47 -5.62
C ASN A 280 34.78 -0.63 -4.27
N ALA A 281 36.03 -1.12 -4.28
CA ALA A 281 36.75 -1.50 -3.06
C ALA A 281 36.92 -0.35 -2.05
N LYS A 282 37.08 0.91 -2.52
CA LYS A 282 37.21 2.06 -1.63
C LYS A 282 35.85 2.45 -1.01
N LEU A 283 34.75 2.34 -1.75
CA LEU A 283 33.41 2.56 -1.23
C LEU A 283 33.03 1.45 -0.22
N ASP A 284 33.36 0.22 -0.55
CA ASP A 284 33.13 -0.92 0.35
C ASP A 284 33.99 -0.79 1.63
N GLY A 285 35.24 -0.31 1.52
CA GLY A 285 36.09 0.01 2.67
C GLY A 285 35.49 1.09 3.56
N LEU A 286 34.95 2.17 2.97
CA LEU A 286 34.23 3.24 3.68
C LEU A 286 33.03 2.69 4.47
N LEU A 287 32.34 1.70 3.90
CA LEU A 287 31.19 1.02 4.49
C LEU A 287 31.56 -0.14 5.43
N GLY A 288 32.85 -0.51 5.53
CA GLY A 288 33.28 -1.66 6.34
C GLY A 288 32.94 -3.02 5.74
N GLY A 289 32.87 -3.11 4.40
CA GLY A 289 32.63 -4.35 3.66
C GLY A 289 31.48 -4.30 2.66
N GLY A 290 30.59 -3.35 2.80
CA GLY A 290 29.38 -3.19 1.97
C GLY A 290 28.15 -2.82 2.76
N LEU A 291 26.95 -2.98 2.14
CA LEU A 291 25.68 -2.77 2.81
C LEU A 291 25.17 -4.09 3.40
N PRO A 292 24.86 -4.16 4.69
CA PRO A 292 24.31 -5.37 5.29
C PRO A 292 22.95 -5.72 4.66
N ALA A 293 22.73 -6.99 4.34
CA ALA A 293 21.44 -7.50 3.90
C ALA A 293 20.35 -7.20 4.93
N GLY A 294 19.15 -6.87 4.47
CA GLY A 294 18.05 -6.52 5.34
C GLY A 294 18.16 -5.14 5.99
N THR A 295 19.02 -4.25 5.50
CA THR A 295 19.13 -2.88 6.02
C THR A 295 18.70 -1.84 5.00
N SER A 296 18.23 -0.72 5.53
CA SER A 296 17.90 0.48 4.76
C SER A 296 19.05 1.48 4.79
N THR A 297 19.42 1.99 3.61
CA THR A 297 20.53 2.95 3.42
C THR A 297 20.01 4.22 2.77
N LEU A 298 20.22 5.35 3.43
CA LEU A 298 19.85 6.67 2.93
C LEU A 298 21.09 7.38 2.34
N LEU A 299 21.01 7.74 1.06
CA LEU A 299 21.96 8.59 0.37
C LEU A 299 21.45 10.03 0.41
N LEU A 300 22.04 10.86 1.25
CA LEU A 300 21.56 12.21 1.59
C LEU A 300 22.50 13.30 1.06
N GLY A 301 21.99 14.31 0.39
CA GLY A 301 22.78 15.45 -0.07
C GLY A 301 22.15 16.23 -1.23
N PRO A 302 22.78 17.32 -1.71
CA PRO A 302 22.28 18.13 -2.80
C PRO A 302 22.10 17.37 -4.11
N ALA A 303 21.31 17.94 -5.04
CA ALA A 303 21.21 17.43 -6.40
C ALA A 303 22.60 17.41 -7.09
N GLY A 304 22.84 16.40 -7.94
CA GLY A 304 24.09 16.30 -8.72
C GLY A 304 25.32 15.77 -7.96
N THR A 305 25.21 15.41 -6.68
CA THR A 305 26.34 14.90 -5.89
C THR A 305 26.68 13.42 -6.14
N GLY A 306 25.88 12.69 -6.94
CA GLY A 306 26.16 11.31 -7.32
C GLY A 306 25.39 10.24 -6.58
N LYS A 307 24.35 10.60 -5.83
CA LYS A 307 23.50 9.66 -5.08
C LYS A 307 22.94 8.55 -5.97
N SER A 308 22.24 8.92 -7.05
CA SER A 308 21.64 7.97 -8.01
C SER A 308 22.69 7.12 -8.72
N THR A 309 23.90 7.67 -8.93
CA THR A 309 25.03 6.94 -9.54
C THR A 309 25.52 5.84 -8.61
N ILE A 310 25.70 6.14 -7.31
CA ILE A 310 26.09 5.13 -6.31
C ILE A 310 24.99 4.09 -6.14
N ALA A 311 23.74 4.48 -6.09
CA ALA A 311 22.63 3.52 -6.04
C ALA A 311 22.67 2.56 -7.24
N SER A 312 22.86 3.09 -8.47
CA SER A 312 22.99 2.28 -9.69
C SER A 312 24.21 1.37 -9.67
N GLN A 313 25.33 1.80 -9.04
CA GLN A 313 26.52 0.99 -8.85
C GLN A 313 26.23 -0.27 -8.01
N PHE A 314 25.49 -0.15 -6.94
CA PHE A 314 25.05 -1.31 -6.13
C PHE A 314 24.15 -2.25 -6.92
N ALA A 315 23.22 -1.72 -7.74
CA ALA A 315 22.38 -2.56 -8.61
C ALA A 315 23.19 -3.33 -9.63
N SER A 316 24.16 -2.67 -10.28
CA SER A 316 25.09 -3.31 -11.24
C SER A 316 25.92 -4.39 -10.57
N ALA A 317 26.45 -4.14 -9.38
CA ALA A 317 27.23 -5.09 -8.61
C ALA A 317 26.38 -6.30 -8.16
N ALA A 318 25.14 -6.10 -7.75
CA ALA A 318 24.21 -7.17 -7.44
C ALA A 318 23.94 -8.05 -8.67
N ALA A 319 23.67 -7.43 -9.82
CA ALA A 319 23.46 -8.15 -11.08
C ALA A 319 24.69 -8.95 -11.51
N ALA A 320 25.91 -8.43 -11.31
CA ALA A 320 27.15 -9.14 -11.58
C ALA A 320 27.30 -10.41 -10.71
N ARG A 321 26.73 -10.44 -9.51
CA ARG A 321 26.64 -11.63 -8.64
C ARG A 321 25.48 -12.58 -9.01
N GLY A 322 24.65 -12.22 -10.00
CA GLY A 322 23.45 -12.97 -10.38
C GLY A 322 22.23 -12.69 -9.50
N GLU A 323 22.32 -11.68 -8.62
CA GLU A 323 21.24 -11.20 -7.78
C GLU A 323 20.37 -10.17 -8.51
N ARG A 324 19.09 -10.12 -8.19
CA ARG A 324 18.18 -9.16 -8.83
C ARG A 324 18.10 -7.86 -8.05
N ALA A 325 18.14 -6.74 -8.78
CA ALA A 325 17.87 -5.40 -8.27
C ALA A 325 16.60 -4.80 -8.92
N ALA A 326 15.73 -4.21 -8.10
CA ALA A 326 14.54 -3.47 -8.55
C ALA A 326 14.73 -1.97 -8.26
N ILE A 327 14.60 -1.13 -9.28
CA ILE A 327 14.82 0.31 -9.20
C ILE A 327 13.52 1.03 -9.53
N PHE A 328 13.05 1.86 -8.62
CA PHE A 328 11.87 2.70 -8.77
C PHE A 328 12.31 4.16 -8.86
N VAL A 329 12.11 4.78 -10.03
CA VAL A 329 12.54 6.16 -10.31
C VAL A 329 11.33 7.08 -10.39
N PHE A 330 11.40 8.21 -9.67
CA PHE A 330 10.34 9.21 -9.60
C PHE A 330 10.63 10.45 -10.43
N ASP A 331 11.90 10.88 -10.46
CA ASP A 331 12.31 12.18 -10.99
C ASP A 331 12.92 12.10 -12.40
N GLU A 332 13.16 10.90 -12.93
CA GLU A 332 13.70 10.71 -14.28
C GLU A 332 12.97 9.58 -15.03
N ASN A 333 12.97 9.65 -16.36
CA ASN A 333 12.47 8.57 -17.18
C ASN A 333 13.53 7.47 -17.38
N VAL A 334 13.06 6.25 -17.74
CA VAL A 334 13.92 5.07 -17.92
C VAL A 334 15.00 5.30 -18.99
N GLY A 335 14.69 6.05 -20.06
CA GLY A 335 15.65 6.38 -21.13
C GLY A 335 16.80 7.26 -20.63
N THR A 336 16.48 8.28 -19.84
CA THR A 336 17.48 9.14 -19.19
C THR A 336 18.34 8.37 -18.21
N PHE A 337 17.72 7.53 -17.37
CA PHE A 337 18.42 6.65 -16.44
C PHE A 337 19.45 5.77 -17.16
N ARG A 338 19.04 5.08 -18.24
CA ARG A 338 19.92 4.22 -19.04
C ARG A 338 21.06 5.00 -19.70
N SER A 339 20.73 6.14 -20.32
CA SER A 339 21.73 6.98 -20.99
C SER A 339 22.80 7.51 -20.01
N ARG A 340 22.36 7.97 -18.83
CA ARG A 340 23.24 8.43 -17.75
C ARG A 340 24.16 7.31 -17.27
N SER A 341 23.59 6.16 -16.94
CA SER A 341 24.36 5.01 -16.43
C SER A 341 25.44 4.56 -17.43
N ARG A 342 25.09 4.49 -18.73
CA ARG A 342 26.03 4.13 -19.80
C ARG A 342 27.19 5.12 -19.91
N LYS A 343 26.89 6.44 -19.89
CA LYS A 343 27.92 7.49 -19.97
C LYS A 343 28.87 7.48 -18.77
N LEU A 344 28.41 6.95 -17.65
CA LEU A 344 29.20 6.83 -16.42
C LEU A 344 29.84 5.44 -16.25
N GLY A 345 29.88 4.62 -17.31
CA GLY A 345 30.53 3.31 -17.27
C GLY A 345 29.84 2.27 -16.37
N ILE A 346 28.59 2.51 -15.94
CA ILE A 346 27.84 1.57 -15.11
C ILE A 346 27.14 0.55 -16.02
N ALA A 347 27.50 -0.72 -15.86
CA ALA A 347 26.97 -1.82 -16.65
C ALA A 347 25.54 -2.18 -16.25
N ILE A 348 24.54 -1.64 -16.96
CA ILE A 348 23.12 -1.91 -16.70
C ILE A 348 22.37 -2.53 -17.89
N ASP A 349 22.83 -2.32 -19.13
CA ASP A 349 22.08 -2.72 -20.33
C ASP A 349 21.92 -4.23 -20.44
N GLU A 350 22.97 -5.02 -20.27
CA GLU A 350 22.91 -6.48 -20.27
C GLU A 350 22.08 -7.02 -19.09
N PRO A 351 22.30 -6.58 -17.83
CA PRO A 351 21.44 -6.94 -16.71
C PRO A 351 19.96 -6.63 -16.91
N LEU A 352 19.61 -5.49 -17.55
CA LEU A 352 18.22 -5.15 -17.92
C LEU A 352 17.63 -6.17 -18.90
N GLN A 353 18.39 -6.56 -19.94
CA GLN A 353 17.95 -7.57 -20.91
C GLN A 353 17.74 -8.95 -20.27
N ARG A 354 18.54 -9.29 -19.27
CA ARG A 354 18.46 -10.56 -18.53
C ARG A 354 17.44 -10.55 -17.39
N GLY A 355 16.76 -9.42 -17.15
CA GLY A 355 15.82 -9.26 -16.03
C GLY A 355 16.48 -9.26 -14.64
N LEU A 356 17.82 -9.12 -14.55
CA LEU A 356 18.55 -8.98 -13.29
C LEU A 356 18.46 -7.56 -12.72
N ILE A 357 18.25 -6.56 -13.56
CA ILE A 357 17.86 -5.21 -13.15
C ILE A 357 16.51 -4.92 -13.76
N THR A 358 15.59 -4.39 -12.96
CA THR A 358 14.35 -3.80 -13.44
C THR A 358 14.33 -2.33 -13.07
N VAL A 359 13.93 -1.47 -14.01
CA VAL A 359 13.77 -0.03 -13.77
C VAL A 359 12.33 0.33 -14.12
N GLN A 360 11.60 0.81 -13.12
CA GLN A 360 10.23 1.23 -13.27
C GLN A 360 10.12 2.72 -12.95
N GLN A 361 9.63 3.49 -13.90
CA GLN A 361 9.25 4.88 -13.66
C GLN A 361 7.93 4.90 -12.91
N ILE A 362 7.88 5.68 -11.85
CA ILE A 362 6.70 5.87 -11.01
C ILE A 362 6.18 7.28 -11.23
N ASP A 363 4.92 7.37 -11.64
CA ASP A 363 4.18 8.63 -11.61
C ASP A 363 3.39 8.70 -10.29
N PRO A 364 3.85 9.52 -9.35
CA PRO A 364 3.21 9.60 -8.05
C PRO A 364 1.87 10.36 -8.09
N ALA A 365 1.55 11.08 -9.17
CA ALA A 365 0.24 11.68 -9.36
C ALA A 365 -0.84 10.62 -9.67
N GLU A 366 -0.45 9.53 -10.33
CA GLU A 366 -1.36 8.47 -10.76
C GLU A 366 -1.41 7.28 -9.78
N LEU A 367 -0.33 7.03 -9.03
CA LEU A 367 -0.17 5.84 -8.20
C LEU A 367 -0.47 6.13 -6.73
N SER A 368 -1.28 5.30 -6.06
CA SER A 368 -1.47 5.41 -4.61
C SER A 368 -0.26 4.86 -3.83
N SER A 369 -0.14 5.28 -2.56
CA SER A 369 0.92 4.79 -1.68
C SER A 369 0.83 3.28 -1.44
N GLY A 370 -0.37 2.73 -1.28
CA GLY A 370 -0.59 1.29 -1.13
C GLY A 370 -0.25 0.50 -2.38
N GLU A 371 -0.54 1.05 -3.55
CA GLU A 371 -0.17 0.48 -4.83
C GLU A 371 1.35 0.44 -5.02
N PHE A 372 2.06 1.53 -4.68
CA PHE A 372 3.52 1.55 -4.70
C PHE A 372 4.11 0.47 -3.80
N VAL A 373 3.60 0.33 -2.57
CA VAL A 373 4.01 -0.75 -1.65
C VAL A 373 3.75 -2.13 -2.26
N ALA A 374 2.62 -2.33 -2.95
CA ALA A 374 2.31 -3.59 -3.62
C ALA A 374 3.27 -3.90 -4.77
N LEU A 375 3.68 -2.88 -5.56
CA LEU A 375 4.70 -3.03 -6.61
C LEU A 375 6.06 -3.45 -6.04
N VAL A 376 6.52 -2.78 -4.99
CA VAL A 376 7.78 -3.15 -4.32
C VAL A 376 7.72 -4.57 -3.77
N ARG A 377 6.61 -4.95 -3.12
CA ARG A 377 6.40 -6.31 -2.62
C ARG A 377 6.42 -7.34 -3.74
N SER A 378 5.76 -7.05 -4.86
CA SER A 378 5.73 -7.94 -6.01
C SER A 378 7.14 -8.24 -6.53
N ALA A 379 8.00 -7.23 -6.63
CA ALA A 379 9.39 -7.39 -7.03
C ALA A 379 10.21 -8.22 -6.03
N VAL A 380 10.00 -8.01 -4.73
CA VAL A 380 10.72 -8.71 -3.65
C VAL A 380 10.24 -10.14 -3.45
N ASP A 381 8.94 -10.39 -3.61
CA ASP A 381 8.37 -11.73 -3.52
C ASP A 381 8.55 -12.55 -4.83
N GLY A 382 9.08 -11.95 -5.90
CA GLY A 382 9.23 -12.60 -7.21
C GLY A 382 7.88 -12.90 -7.89
N ARG A 383 6.87 -12.08 -7.63
CA ARG A 383 5.52 -12.21 -8.19
C ARG A 383 5.30 -11.36 -9.44
N ASP A 384 6.27 -10.53 -9.80
CA ASP A 384 6.25 -9.79 -11.04
C ASP A 384 6.67 -10.68 -12.24
N ASP A 385 6.60 -10.12 -13.44
CA ASP A 385 6.87 -10.84 -14.69
C ASP A 385 8.25 -11.51 -14.76
N ASN A 386 9.19 -11.12 -13.90
CA ASN A 386 10.54 -11.67 -13.86
C ASN A 386 10.67 -12.95 -13.00
N GLY A 387 9.72 -13.22 -12.10
CA GLY A 387 9.63 -14.44 -11.32
C GLY A 387 10.77 -14.70 -10.33
N LYS A 388 11.74 -13.78 -10.16
CA LYS A 388 12.86 -13.89 -9.23
C LYS A 388 12.79 -12.83 -8.15
N PRO A 389 12.97 -13.16 -6.86
CA PRO A 389 13.00 -12.19 -5.77
C PRO A 389 14.12 -11.16 -5.93
N ALA A 390 13.83 -9.88 -5.77
CA ALA A 390 14.84 -8.84 -5.72
C ALA A 390 15.57 -8.86 -4.36
N LYS A 391 16.90 -8.75 -4.40
CA LYS A 391 17.78 -8.65 -3.22
C LYS A 391 18.22 -7.21 -2.93
N VAL A 392 18.13 -6.34 -3.93
CA VAL A 392 18.39 -4.90 -3.81
C VAL A 392 17.16 -4.15 -4.30
N VAL A 393 16.68 -3.20 -3.53
CA VAL A 393 15.60 -2.28 -3.89
C VAL A 393 16.14 -0.86 -3.83
N ILE A 394 15.93 -0.09 -4.89
CA ILE A 394 16.34 1.32 -4.98
C ILE A 394 15.10 2.17 -5.19
N ILE A 395 14.95 3.22 -4.35
CA ILE A 395 13.90 4.24 -4.46
C ILE A 395 14.59 5.59 -4.72
N ASP A 396 14.50 6.08 -5.95
CA ASP A 396 15.17 7.30 -6.43
C ASP A 396 14.16 8.27 -7.07
N SER A 397 13.67 9.32 -6.38
CA SER A 397 14.04 9.78 -5.04
C SER A 397 12.87 9.67 -4.07
N LEU A 398 13.21 9.64 -2.79
CA LEU A 398 12.22 9.72 -1.72
C LEU A 398 11.49 11.07 -1.71
N ASN A 399 12.12 12.15 -2.22
CA ASN A 399 11.46 13.44 -2.42
C ASN A 399 10.27 13.34 -3.37
N GLY A 400 10.44 12.66 -4.51
CA GLY A 400 9.35 12.44 -5.45
C GLY A 400 8.17 11.73 -4.80
N TYR A 401 8.44 10.67 -4.04
CA TYR A 401 7.43 9.94 -3.28
C TYR A 401 6.72 10.82 -2.23
N LEU A 402 7.47 11.58 -1.41
CA LEU A 402 6.90 12.40 -0.34
C LEU A 402 6.14 13.63 -0.86
N ASN A 403 6.66 14.29 -1.90
CA ASN A 403 6.07 15.51 -2.45
C ASN A 403 4.79 15.26 -3.25
N ALA A 404 4.65 14.09 -3.81
CA ALA A 404 3.53 13.75 -4.65
C ALA A 404 2.28 13.32 -3.89
N MET A 405 2.40 13.11 -2.59
CA MET A 405 1.30 12.69 -1.72
C MET A 405 1.20 13.61 -0.49
N PRO A 406 1.12 14.95 -0.65
CA PRO A 406 1.24 15.90 0.45
C PRO A 406 0.12 15.80 1.49
N GLU A 407 -1.03 15.24 1.14
CA GLU A 407 -2.18 15.09 2.01
C GLU A 407 -2.21 13.75 2.78
N GLU A 408 -1.29 12.85 2.49
CA GLU A 408 -1.18 11.55 3.14
C GLU A 408 -0.45 11.65 4.49
N LYS A 409 -1.20 11.87 5.55
CA LYS A 409 -0.69 12.04 6.93
C LYS A 409 0.16 10.88 7.46
N PHE A 410 0.07 9.70 6.84
CA PHE A 410 0.69 8.47 7.34
C PHE A 410 1.79 7.91 6.44
N LEU A 411 2.27 8.69 5.47
CA LEU A 411 3.27 8.26 4.51
C LEU A 411 4.55 7.75 5.20
N THR A 412 5.00 8.44 6.22
CA THR A 412 6.17 8.04 7.02
C THR A 412 5.97 6.70 7.72
N ALA A 413 4.76 6.46 8.26
CA ALA A 413 4.43 5.18 8.89
C ALA A 413 4.37 4.04 7.85
N GLN A 414 3.84 4.31 6.66
CA GLN A 414 3.83 3.32 5.56
C GLN A 414 5.25 2.97 5.10
N LEU A 415 6.14 3.98 4.98
CA LEU A 415 7.54 3.75 4.66
C LEU A 415 8.24 2.93 5.75
N HIS A 416 7.94 3.22 7.02
CA HIS A 416 8.49 2.44 8.14
C HIS A 416 8.08 0.95 8.05
N GLU A 417 6.81 0.66 7.78
CA GLU A 417 6.32 -0.70 7.59
C GLU A 417 6.96 -1.37 6.36
N LEU A 418 7.12 -0.60 5.26
CA LEU A 418 7.79 -1.10 4.07
C LEU A 418 9.25 -1.47 4.35
N PHE A 419 10.02 -0.59 5.00
CA PHE A 419 11.43 -0.87 5.30
C PHE A 419 11.59 -2.01 6.31
N ALA A 420 10.71 -2.09 7.30
CA ALA A 420 10.68 -3.23 8.23
C ALA A 420 10.42 -4.55 7.48
N TYR A 421 9.46 -4.57 6.55
CA TYR A 421 9.19 -5.73 5.70
C TYR A 421 10.40 -6.10 4.82
N LEU A 422 11.00 -5.12 4.13
CA LEU A 422 12.18 -5.33 3.29
C LEU A 422 13.35 -5.86 4.12
N GLY A 423 13.52 -5.33 5.33
CA GLY A 423 14.49 -5.81 6.30
C GLY A 423 14.27 -7.29 6.66
N GLN A 424 13.04 -7.70 6.94
CA GLN A 424 12.69 -9.09 7.24
C GLN A 424 12.90 -10.03 6.06
N LYS A 425 12.82 -9.52 4.81
CA LYS A 425 13.12 -10.29 3.58
C LYS A 425 14.60 -10.33 3.21
N GLY A 426 15.48 -9.71 4.01
CA GLY A 426 16.90 -9.64 3.74
C GLY A 426 17.27 -8.77 2.55
N VAL A 427 16.41 -7.82 2.18
CA VAL A 427 16.62 -6.93 1.04
C VAL A 427 17.45 -5.73 1.48
N ALA A 428 18.52 -5.42 0.77
CA ALA A 428 19.22 -4.15 0.92
C ALA A 428 18.43 -3.06 0.22
N THR A 429 17.93 -2.08 0.99
CA THR A 429 17.11 -0.98 0.47
C THR A 429 17.93 0.29 0.40
N ILE A 430 18.03 0.89 -0.78
CA ILE A 430 18.78 2.14 -1.01
C ILE A 430 17.80 3.25 -1.37
N LEU A 431 17.86 4.34 -0.64
CA LEU A 431 16.99 5.51 -0.77
C LEU A 431 17.84 6.72 -1.12
N THR A 432 17.45 7.49 -2.13
CA THR A 432 18.07 8.79 -2.36
C THR A 432 17.17 9.89 -1.81
N LEU A 433 17.76 10.85 -1.11
CA LEU A 433 17.05 12.03 -0.62
C LEU A 433 17.85 13.29 -0.98
N THR A 434 17.18 14.19 -1.68
CA THR A 434 17.78 15.47 -2.04
C THR A 434 17.46 16.51 -0.98
N GLN A 435 18.51 17.15 -0.46
CA GLN A 435 18.38 18.29 0.45
C GLN A 435 18.26 19.59 -0.33
N SER A 436 17.42 20.50 0.14
CA SER A 436 17.32 21.85 -0.38
C SER A 436 18.53 22.69 0.05
N GLY A 437 19.03 23.53 -0.86
CA GLY A 437 20.26 24.31 -0.67
C GLY A 437 21.48 23.61 -1.29
N MET A 438 22.24 24.32 -2.12
CA MET A 438 23.46 23.79 -2.75
C MET A 438 24.70 24.00 -1.88
N LEU A 439 24.76 25.11 -1.14
CA LEU A 439 25.86 25.52 -0.28
C LEU A 439 25.30 26.07 1.04
N GLY A 440 25.99 25.82 2.15
CA GLY A 440 25.61 26.32 3.48
C GLY A 440 24.61 25.42 4.22
N HIS A 441 23.68 26.05 4.93
CA HIS A 441 22.70 25.32 5.74
C HIS A 441 21.71 24.58 4.85
N MET A 442 21.62 23.27 5.01
CA MET A 442 20.73 22.41 4.23
C MET A 442 19.62 21.88 5.09
N SER A 443 18.39 21.93 4.56
CA SER A 443 17.21 21.36 5.22
C SER A 443 16.64 20.20 4.42
N SER A 444 16.11 19.22 5.13
CA SER A 444 15.32 18.14 4.55
C SER A 444 13.84 18.41 4.85
N PRO A 445 12.92 18.22 3.91
CA PRO A 445 11.49 18.43 4.15
C PRO A 445 10.92 17.51 5.22
N VAL A 446 11.54 16.34 5.43
CA VAL A 446 11.16 15.37 6.45
C VAL A 446 12.44 14.79 7.06
N ASP A 447 12.49 14.66 8.39
CA ASP A 447 13.56 13.91 9.03
C ASP A 447 13.32 12.40 8.83
N THR A 448 13.94 11.85 7.81
CA THR A 448 13.91 10.43 7.49
C THR A 448 15.13 9.67 7.98
N THR A 449 16.10 10.37 8.61
CA THR A 449 17.36 9.77 9.06
C THR A 449 17.17 8.71 10.15
N TYR A 450 16.08 8.82 10.93
CA TYR A 450 15.76 7.81 11.95
C TYR A 450 15.23 6.49 11.34
N LEU A 451 14.64 6.54 10.13
CA LEU A 451 14.10 5.38 9.43
C LEU A 451 15.21 4.51 8.81
N ALA A 452 16.33 5.14 8.44
CA ALA A 452 17.42 4.43 7.79
C ALA A 452 18.40 3.82 8.80
N ASP A 453 18.90 2.62 8.52
CA ASP A 453 19.94 1.96 9.32
C ASP A 453 21.31 2.55 9.02
N ASN A 454 21.57 2.89 7.76
CA ASN A 454 22.80 3.50 7.31
C ASN A 454 22.52 4.85 6.65
N VAL A 455 23.40 5.84 6.84
CA VAL A 455 23.28 7.16 6.23
C VAL A 455 24.64 7.55 5.63
N LEU A 456 24.65 7.75 4.31
CA LEU A 456 25.76 8.30 3.57
C LEU A 456 25.45 9.76 3.24
N LEU A 457 26.31 10.67 3.66
CA LEU A 457 26.16 12.09 3.44
C LEU A 457 27.06 12.56 2.28
N PHE A 458 26.46 13.29 1.35
CA PHE A 458 27.13 13.90 0.22
C PHE A 458 27.13 15.42 0.36
N ARG A 459 28.25 16.07 0.02
CA ARG A 459 28.40 17.51 0.09
C ARG A 459 29.17 18.04 -1.11
N TYR A 460 28.85 19.24 -1.53
CA TYR A 460 29.75 20.05 -2.34
C TYR A 460 30.68 20.86 -1.43
N PHE A 461 31.91 21.03 -1.86
CA PHE A 461 32.87 21.93 -1.22
C PHE A 461 33.75 22.60 -2.29
N GLU A 462 34.23 23.80 -1.99
CA GLU A 462 35.14 24.53 -2.84
C GLU A 462 36.58 24.32 -2.39
N ALA A 463 37.47 24.01 -3.32
CA ALA A 463 38.90 23.90 -3.06
C ALA A 463 39.69 24.29 -4.33
N ALA A 464 40.66 25.20 -4.18
CA ALA A 464 41.57 25.66 -5.25
C ALA A 464 40.81 26.15 -6.50
N GLY A 465 39.65 26.81 -6.33
CA GLY A 465 38.84 27.31 -7.43
C GLY A 465 37.97 26.26 -8.15
N TRP A 466 37.88 25.05 -7.59
CA TRP A 466 37.07 23.97 -8.12
C TRP A 466 35.94 23.62 -7.18
N VAL A 467 34.74 23.33 -7.73
CA VAL A 467 33.64 22.72 -7.00
C VAL A 467 33.87 21.21 -6.97
N ARG A 468 34.08 20.67 -5.79
CA ARG A 468 34.36 19.25 -5.54
C ARG A 468 33.23 18.60 -4.75
N ARG A 469 33.22 17.28 -4.73
CA ARG A 469 32.22 16.49 -4.00
C ARG A 469 32.90 15.72 -2.89
N ALA A 470 32.22 15.60 -1.76
CA ALA A 470 32.65 14.80 -0.62
C ALA A 470 31.58 13.77 -0.24
N ILE A 471 32.03 12.63 0.27
CA ILE A 471 31.21 11.55 0.82
C ILE A 471 31.69 11.17 2.20
N SER A 472 30.77 10.86 3.11
CA SER A 472 31.04 10.33 4.44
C SER A 472 29.93 9.41 4.90
N VAL A 473 30.25 8.34 5.64
CA VAL A 473 29.26 7.53 6.37
C VAL A 473 29.07 8.15 7.74
N VAL A 474 27.87 8.69 7.98
CA VAL A 474 27.56 9.38 9.25
C VAL A 474 26.79 8.48 10.23
N LYS A 475 26.18 7.41 9.73
CA LYS A 475 25.46 6.43 10.53
C LYS A 475 25.57 5.05 9.90
N LYS A 476 25.91 4.05 10.68
CA LYS A 476 25.76 2.62 10.37
C LYS A 476 25.34 1.90 11.63
N ARG A 477 24.16 1.29 11.63
CA ARG A 477 23.59 0.62 12.81
C ARG A 477 24.31 -0.70 13.09
N ASN A 478 24.59 -1.44 12.03
CA ASN A 478 25.19 -2.77 12.11
C ASN A 478 26.62 -2.74 11.58
N GLY A 479 27.59 -2.97 12.45
CA GLY A 479 29.00 -3.12 12.10
C GLY A 479 29.81 -1.82 12.07
N TYR A 480 31.07 -1.97 11.69
CA TYR A 480 32.05 -0.89 11.60
C TYR A 480 31.90 -0.11 10.28
N HIS A 481 32.23 1.15 10.28
CA HIS A 481 32.42 1.99 9.11
C HIS A 481 33.57 2.96 9.32
N GLU A 482 34.16 3.41 8.26
CA GLU A 482 35.19 4.45 8.29
C GLU A 482 34.53 5.80 8.60
N ARG A 483 35.16 6.60 9.46
CA ARG A 483 34.63 7.90 9.91
C ARG A 483 35.24 9.09 9.19
N THR A 484 35.95 8.87 8.09
CA THR A 484 36.59 9.93 7.32
C THR A 484 35.60 10.61 6.37
N ILE A 485 35.94 11.81 5.96
CA ILE A 485 35.31 12.50 4.82
C ILE A 485 36.26 12.31 3.64
N ARG A 486 35.78 11.73 2.54
CA ARG A 486 36.58 11.48 1.36
C ARG A 486 36.06 12.28 0.17
N GLU A 487 36.97 12.66 -0.74
CA GLU A 487 36.58 13.20 -2.03
C GLU A 487 35.90 12.10 -2.85
N ILE A 488 34.88 12.47 -3.61
CA ILE A 488 34.24 11.60 -4.60
C ILE A 488 34.23 12.29 -5.97
N ASP A 489 34.68 11.59 -6.98
CA ASP A 489 34.55 11.97 -8.37
C ASP A 489 33.70 10.97 -9.16
N ILE A 490 33.07 11.46 -10.20
CA ILE A 490 32.19 10.66 -11.07
C ILE A 490 32.56 11.00 -12.50
N ASN A 491 33.09 10.02 -13.19
CA ASN A 491 33.56 10.16 -14.56
C ASN A 491 33.07 9.00 -15.44
N GLU A 492 33.60 8.87 -16.63
CA GLU A 492 33.26 7.82 -17.60
C GLU A 492 33.63 6.39 -17.15
N HIS A 493 34.48 6.27 -16.12
CA HIS A 493 34.88 5.00 -15.52
C HIS A 493 34.08 4.66 -14.25
N GLY A 494 33.07 5.47 -13.91
CA GLY A 494 32.21 5.28 -12.77
C GLY A 494 32.53 6.17 -11.58
N VAL A 495 32.32 5.61 -10.38
CA VAL A 495 32.53 6.29 -9.11
C VAL A 495 33.97 6.09 -8.63
N VAL A 496 34.67 7.18 -8.39
CA VAL A 496 36.04 7.20 -7.87
C VAL A 496 36.02 7.81 -6.46
N ILE A 497 36.47 7.04 -5.47
CA ILE A 497 36.62 7.51 -4.08
C ILE A 497 38.09 7.88 -3.84
N GLY A 498 38.31 9.13 -3.45
CA GLY A 498 39.63 9.67 -3.14
C GLY A 498 40.14 9.33 -1.75
N GLU A 499 41.25 9.94 -1.37
CA GLU A 499 41.81 9.84 -0.03
C GLU A 499 41.03 10.73 0.98
N PRO A 500 41.21 10.52 2.30
CA PRO A 500 40.63 11.36 3.32
C PRO A 500 41.00 12.84 3.17
N LEU A 501 40.04 13.72 3.37
CA LEU A 501 40.19 15.17 3.27
C LEU A 501 40.74 15.77 4.58
N GLU A 502 41.95 15.35 4.97
CA GLU A 502 42.57 15.71 6.26
C GLU A 502 42.90 17.23 6.37
N GLY A 503 43.11 17.92 5.23
CA GLY A 503 43.43 19.34 5.19
C GLY A 503 42.23 20.28 5.31
N PHE A 504 41.01 19.77 5.51
CA PHE A 504 39.81 20.59 5.52
C PHE A 504 39.01 20.39 6.80
N HIS A 505 38.47 21.49 7.34
CA HIS A 505 37.44 21.50 8.37
C HIS A 505 36.14 22.11 7.84
N GLY A 506 35.00 21.73 8.43
CA GLY A 506 33.71 22.35 8.11
C GLY A 506 33.08 21.91 6.77
N ILE A 507 33.57 20.85 6.11
CA ILE A 507 32.95 20.33 4.88
C ILE A 507 31.49 19.92 5.15
N LEU A 508 31.21 19.27 6.28
CA LEU A 508 29.84 18.81 6.61
C LEU A 508 28.90 19.96 6.94
N THR A 509 29.41 21.08 7.41
CA THR A 509 28.60 22.28 7.71
C THR A 509 28.39 23.17 6.48
N GLY A 510 29.04 22.86 5.36
CA GLY A 510 28.97 23.62 4.10
C GLY A 510 29.85 24.86 4.07
N VAL A 511 30.70 25.08 5.09
CA VAL A 511 31.67 26.18 5.16
C VAL A 511 33.07 25.58 5.32
N PRO A 512 33.67 25.03 4.26
CA PRO A 512 34.97 24.41 4.33
C PRO A 512 36.06 25.45 4.60
N THR A 513 36.94 25.16 5.57
CA THR A 513 38.13 25.94 5.85
C THR A 513 39.34 25.07 5.60
N TYR A 514 40.27 25.52 4.77
CA TYR A 514 41.53 24.82 4.52
C TYR A 514 42.53 25.14 5.64
N VAL A 515 43.05 24.14 6.30
CA VAL A 515 44.04 24.24 7.41
C VAL A 515 45.38 23.64 7.03
N GLY A 516 45.53 23.17 5.79
CA GLY A 516 46.81 22.65 5.27
C GLY A 516 47.83 23.75 4.95
N LYS A 517 49.05 23.34 4.58
CA LYS A 517 50.09 24.29 4.13
C LYS A 517 49.63 24.99 2.85
N THR A 518 49.35 26.29 2.94
CA THR A 518 49.08 27.16 1.77
C THR A 518 50.34 27.24 0.91
N ARG A 519 50.31 26.68 -0.31
CA ARG A 519 51.22 27.09 -1.37
C ARG A 519 50.77 28.49 -1.82
N GLU A 520 51.77 29.40 -1.98
CA GLU A 520 51.50 30.72 -2.53
C GLU A 520 50.84 30.60 -3.91
N LEU A 521 49.73 31.31 -4.11
CA LEU A 521 48.88 31.28 -5.30
C LEU A 521 49.56 31.79 -6.60
N MET A 522 50.83 32.24 -6.54
CA MET A 522 51.54 32.89 -7.62
C MET A 522 52.95 32.34 -7.94
N GLU A 523 53.27 31.11 -7.59
CA GLU A 523 54.45 30.49 -8.16
C GLU A 523 54.20 30.16 -9.64
N LYS A 524 54.79 30.97 -10.51
CA LYS A 524 54.88 30.72 -11.95
C LYS A 524 55.51 29.35 -12.17
N ARG A 525 54.82 28.52 -12.91
CA ARG A 525 55.40 27.35 -13.58
C ARG A 525 56.14 27.82 -14.81
#